data_379fdbd1e9b20ea30ba2141b8dcc2bb5
#
_entry.id   379fdbd1e9b20ea30ba2141b8dcc2bb5
#
_cell.length_a   1.000
_cell.length_b   1.000
_cell.length_c   1.000
_cell.angle_alpha   90.00
_cell.angle_beta   90.00
_cell.angle_gamma   90.00
#
_symmetry.space_group_name_H-M   'P 1'
#
loop_
_entity.id
_entity.type
_entity.pdbx_description
1 polymer ?
#
loop_
_entity_poly.entity_id
_entity_poly.type
_entity_poly.pdbx_seq_one_letter_code
_entity_poly.pdbx_strand_id
1 'polypeptide(L)' 'MIKIINVNPNGVIEYSATEQADIANLPKNVESTSTCQLITAAGLTVYMFQKTGDKTGNWIAI' A
#
# COMPACT_ATOMS: atom_id res chain seq x y z
N MET A 1 -7.51 0.28 -9.78
CA MET A 1 -6.19 0.30 -10.44
C MET A 1 -5.16 0.83 -9.45
N ILE A 2 -4.04 0.14 -9.34
CA ILE A 2 -2.95 0.54 -8.45
C ILE A 2 -1.94 1.37 -9.24
N LYS A 3 -1.52 2.49 -8.66
CA LYS A 3 -0.47 3.34 -9.24
C LYS A 3 0.62 3.59 -8.22
N ILE A 4 1.86 3.68 -8.68
CA ILE A 4 2.98 4.10 -7.83
C ILE A 4 3.04 5.63 -7.86
N ILE A 5 2.98 6.24 -6.67
CA ILE A 5 3.08 7.70 -6.54
C ILE A 5 4.53 8.11 -6.33
N ASN A 6 5.25 7.37 -5.50
CA ASN A 6 6.61 7.71 -5.14
C ASN A 6 7.39 6.46 -4.74
N VAL A 7 8.68 6.43 -5.10
CA VAL A 7 9.58 5.35 -4.72
C VAL A 7 10.75 5.97 -3.96
N ASN A 8 10.94 5.52 -2.72
CA ASN A 8 12.05 6.00 -1.89
C ASN A 8 13.23 5.04 -1.96
N PRO A 9 14.47 5.53 -1.85
CA PRO A 9 15.66 4.68 -1.98
C PRO A 9 15.76 3.56 -0.95
N ASN A 10 15.08 3.70 0.19
CA ASN A 10 15.10 2.69 1.28
C ASN A 10 14.09 1.56 1.07
N GLY A 11 13.40 1.53 -0.07
CA GLY A 11 12.41 0.49 -0.37
C GLY A 11 10.99 0.82 0.09
N VAL A 12 10.77 1.98 0.68
CA VAL A 12 9.42 2.45 1.03
C VAL A 12 8.76 3.01 -0.22
N ILE A 13 7.62 2.45 -0.59
CA ILE A 13 6.92 2.84 -1.81
C ILE A 13 5.52 3.36 -1.45
N GLU A 14 5.12 4.44 -2.11
CA GLU A 14 3.81 5.04 -1.93
C GLU A 14 2.94 4.73 -3.14
N TYR A 15 1.76 4.16 -2.88
CA TYR A 15 0.80 3.76 -3.91
C TYR A 15 -0.49 4.56 -3.80
N SER A 16 -1.26 4.56 -4.88
CA SER A 16 -2.67 4.94 -4.85
C SER A 16 -3.50 3.85 -5.51
N ALA A 17 -4.73 3.70 -5.06
CA ALA A 17 -5.67 2.72 -5.59
C ALA A 17 -7.06 3.34 -5.67
N THR A 18 -7.90 2.80 -6.54
CA THR A 18 -9.24 3.31 -6.79
C THR A 18 -10.34 2.32 -6.41
N GLU A 19 -9.99 1.08 -6.11
CA GLU A 19 -10.96 0.04 -5.77
C GLU A 19 -10.50 -0.73 -4.52
N GLN A 20 -11.46 -1.10 -3.69
CA GLN A 20 -11.16 -1.86 -2.46
C GLN A 20 -10.43 -3.17 -2.76
N ALA A 21 -10.77 -3.83 -3.86
CA ALA A 21 -10.13 -5.08 -4.26
C ALA A 21 -8.64 -4.92 -4.59
N ASP A 22 -8.20 -3.70 -4.91
CA ASP A 22 -6.80 -3.43 -5.21
C ASP A 22 -5.90 -3.67 -4.01
N ILE A 23 -6.43 -3.49 -2.80
CA ILE A 23 -5.63 -3.64 -1.56
C ILE A 23 -5.10 -5.07 -1.43
N ALA A 24 -5.91 -6.07 -1.80
CA ALA A 24 -5.49 -7.46 -1.76
C ALA A 24 -4.39 -7.78 -2.79
N ASN A 25 -4.24 -6.94 -3.80
CA ASN A 25 -3.26 -7.12 -4.87
C ASN A 25 -2.00 -6.28 -4.68
N LEU A 26 -1.90 -5.53 -3.59
CA LEU A 26 -0.70 -4.73 -3.31
C LEU A 26 0.51 -5.63 -3.08
N PRO A 27 1.70 -5.23 -3.54
CA PRO A 27 2.92 -6.01 -3.32
C PRO A 27 3.24 -6.17 -1.84
N LYS A 28 3.89 -7.28 -1.49
CA LYS A 28 4.35 -7.55 -0.13
C LYS A 28 5.87 -7.65 -0.04
N ASN A 29 6.57 -7.28 -1.11
CA ASN A 29 8.02 -7.25 -1.15
C ASN A 29 8.57 -5.83 -0.98
N VAL A 30 7.81 -4.98 -0.31
CA VAL A 30 8.20 -3.60 0.00
C VAL A 30 8.53 -3.49 1.48
N GLU A 31 9.15 -2.39 1.88
CA GLU A 31 9.52 -2.17 3.26
C GLU A 31 8.34 -1.69 4.11
N SER A 32 8.42 -1.90 5.42
CA SER A 32 7.43 -1.35 6.36
C SER A 32 7.35 0.16 6.21
N THR A 33 6.18 0.71 6.46
CA THR A 33 5.81 2.12 6.28
C THR A 33 5.52 2.52 4.83
N SER A 34 5.60 1.58 3.88
CA SER A 34 5.01 1.80 2.56
C SER A 34 3.52 2.06 2.73
N THR A 35 2.96 2.95 1.94
CA THR A 35 1.56 3.38 2.09
C THR A 35 0.78 3.20 0.80
N CYS A 36 -0.54 3.09 0.93
CA CYS A 36 -1.45 3.11 -0.19
C CYS A 36 -2.64 4.01 0.15
N GLN A 37 -2.92 4.98 -0.70
CA GLN A 37 -4.10 5.82 -0.58
C GLN A 37 -5.22 5.21 -1.40
N LEU A 38 -6.24 4.69 -0.75
CA LEU A 38 -7.42 4.18 -1.43
C LEU A 38 -8.44 5.30 -1.55
N ILE A 39 -8.68 5.74 -2.77
CA ILE A 39 -9.62 6.83 -3.07
C ILE A 39 -10.81 6.25 -3.82
N THR A 40 -11.96 6.23 -3.17
CA THR A 40 -13.21 5.73 -3.73
C THR A 40 -14.31 6.76 -3.58
N ALA A 41 -15.51 6.46 -4.10
CA ALA A 41 -16.67 7.32 -3.90
C ALA A 41 -17.04 7.47 -2.42
N ALA A 42 -16.64 6.52 -1.57
CA ALA A 42 -16.88 6.58 -0.12
C ALA A 42 -15.88 7.46 0.62
N GLY A 43 -14.80 7.90 -0.04
CA GLY A 43 -13.80 8.77 0.55
C GLY A 43 -12.38 8.20 0.46
N LEU A 44 -11.50 8.72 1.30
CA LEU A 44 -10.10 8.34 1.34
C LEU A 44 -9.81 7.45 2.53
N THR A 45 -9.15 6.32 2.27
CA THR A 45 -8.60 5.46 3.33
C THR A 45 -7.13 5.26 3.06
N VAL A 46 -6.29 5.39 4.09
CA VAL A 46 -4.86 5.16 3.97
C VAL A 46 -4.51 3.82 4.61
N TYR A 47 -3.77 3.00 3.87
CA TYR A 47 -3.22 1.75 4.36
C TYR A 47 -1.72 1.88 4.53
N MET A 48 -1.18 1.24 5.56
CA MET A 48 0.26 1.16 5.78
C MET A 48 0.70 -0.29 5.80
N PHE A 49 1.82 -0.58 5.14
CA PHE A 49 2.36 -1.93 5.13
C PHE A 49 3.14 -2.21 6.41
N GLN A 50 2.85 -3.34 7.03
CA GLN A 50 3.59 -3.84 8.18
C GLN A 50 4.24 -5.16 7.79
N LYS A 51 5.55 -5.14 7.62
CA LYS A 51 6.33 -6.28 7.19
C LYS A 51 6.48 -7.26 8.34
N THR A 52 6.24 -8.55 8.07
CA THR A 52 6.38 -9.61 9.08
C THR A 52 7.51 -10.58 8.77
N GLY A 53 8.10 -10.50 7.58
CA GLY A 53 9.19 -11.35 7.15
C GLY A 53 9.62 -10.98 5.75
N ASP A 54 10.49 -11.81 5.14
CA ASP A 54 10.90 -11.59 3.76
C ASP A 54 9.72 -11.83 2.82
N LYS A 55 9.30 -10.80 2.09
CA LYS A 55 8.18 -10.83 1.15
C LYS A 55 6.84 -11.18 1.80
N THR A 56 6.71 -10.98 3.11
CA THR A 56 5.46 -11.20 3.84
C THR A 56 5.09 -10.00 4.68
N GLY A 57 3.80 -9.78 4.86
CA GLY A 57 3.32 -8.68 5.67
C GLY A 57 1.84 -8.42 5.43
N ASN A 58 1.35 -7.35 6.04
CA ASN A 58 -0.06 -6.97 5.96
C ASN A 58 -0.20 -5.49 5.64
N TRP A 59 -1.17 -5.18 4.79
CA TRP A 59 -1.61 -3.82 4.55
C TRP A 59 -2.75 -3.50 5.51
N ILE A 60 -2.51 -2.56 6.42
CA ILE A 60 -3.42 -2.27 7.53
C ILE A 60 -3.98 -0.86 7.36
N ALA A 61 -5.29 -0.73 7.45
CA ALA A 61 -5.94 0.58 7.41
C ALA A 61 -5.57 1.39 8.66
N ILE A 62 -5.22 2.62 8.43
CA ILE A 62 -4.90 3.55 9.52
C ILE A 62 -6.15 4.28 9.99
#